data_33963dc12dbd16e60a5c152b77d52e6a
#
_entry.id   33963dc12dbd16e60a5c152b77d52e6a
#
_cell.length_a   1.000
_cell.length_b   1.000
_cell.length_c   1.000
_cell.angle_alpha   90.00
_cell.angle_beta   90.00
_cell.angle_gamma   90.00
#
_symmetry.space_group_name_H-M   'P 1'
#
loop_
_entity.id
_entity.type
_entity.pdbx_description
1 polymer ?
#
loop_
_entity_poly.entity_id
_entity_poly.type
_entity_poly.pdbx_seq_one_letter_code
_entity_poly.pdbx_strand_id
1 'polypeptide(L)'
;LNNAKKIMLDTYGKIDGLVNAAGGNMPEGVIEYDQDIFNLNLNGLKRVMDLNLWGTILPTQIFGDAIMRYGKGSIVNISSTAAKRVISKVLGYSMAKSAVESFTKWFAVELSRRYGDAIRINAIVPGFFLTEQNKTLLQATNGAMTTRGNVILQHTPFKRFGEPDELKGALIWLLSDASKFVTGTTITVDGGFDVDSSV
;
A
#
# COMPACT_ATOMS: atom_id res chain seq x y z
N LEU A 1 12.00 15.00 3.72
CA LEU A 1 11.83 14.59 2.31
C LEU A 1 12.67 15.47 1.37
N ASN A 2 12.59 16.81 1.43
CA ASN A 2 13.38 17.71 0.54
C ASN A 2 14.90 17.49 0.66
N ASN A 3 15.41 17.30 1.87
CA ASN A 3 16.83 16.97 2.07
C ASN A 3 17.20 15.61 1.44
N ALA A 4 16.34 14.59 1.60
CA ALA A 4 16.55 13.28 0.97
C ALA A 4 16.54 13.40 -0.57
N LYS A 5 15.58 14.15 -1.16
CA LYS A 5 15.57 14.44 -2.59
C LYS A 5 16.88 15.09 -3.06
N LYS A 6 17.36 16.11 -2.32
CA LYS A 6 18.61 16.79 -2.65
C LYS A 6 19.79 15.81 -2.64
N ILE A 7 19.93 15.01 -1.58
CA ILE A 7 21.02 14.01 -1.48
C ILE A 7 20.97 13.02 -2.65
N MET A 8 19.79 12.52 -2.99
CA MET A 8 19.61 11.58 -4.12
C MET A 8 20.05 12.23 -5.45
N LEU A 9 19.64 13.45 -5.71
CA LEU A 9 20.00 14.17 -6.93
C LEU A 9 21.49 14.53 -6.98
N ASP A 10 22.07 14.96 -5.87
CA ASP A 10 23.50 15.26 -5.79
C ASP A 10 24.36 13.98 -6.00
N THR A 11 23.89 12.83 -5.55
CA THR A 11 24.64 11.56 -5.62
C THR A 11 24.47 10.83 -6.95
N TYR A 12 23.24 10.77 -7.47
CA TYR A 12 22.90 9.92 -8.63
C TYR A 12 22.49 10.73 -9.87
N GLY A 13 22.35 12.04 -9.73
CA GLY A 13 21.97 12.93 -10.81
C GLY A 13 20.50 12.88 -11.20
N LYS A 14 19.79 11.78 -10.95
CA LYS A 14 18.36 11.60 -11.30
C LYS A 14 17.65 10.64 -10.33
N ILE A 15 16.32 10.64 -10.44
CA ILE A 15 15.43 9.69 -9.78
C ILE A 15 14.54 9.09 -10.85
N ASP A 16 14.59 7.77 -11.06
CA ASP A 16 13.83 7.05 -12.09
C ASP A 16 12.51 6.49 -11.55
N GLY A 17 12.39 6.31 -10.25
CA GLY A 17 11.21 5.72 -9.65
C GLY A 17 11.03 6.05 -8.17
N LEU A 18 9.80 5.87 -7.70
CA LEU A 18 9.42 6.04 -6.30
C LEU A 18 8.53 4.89 -5.85
N VAL A 19 8.85 4.33 -4.70
CA VAL A 19 7.96 3.35 -4.02
C VAL A 19 7.49 3.95 -2.71
N ASN A 20 6.18 4.20 -2.61
CA ASN A 20 5.54 4.66 -1.38
C ASN A 20 5.11 3.46 -0.55
N ALA A 21 5.98 2.97 0.30
CA ALA A 21 5.76 1.80 1.15
C ALA A 21 5.61 2.13 2.65
N ALA A 22 5.78 3.39 3.04
CA ALA A 22 5.55 3.80 4.42
C ALA A 22 4.05 3.70 4.75
N GLY A 23 3.73 3.04 5.86
CA GLY A 23 2.34 2.87 6.27
C GLY A 23 2.15 1.72 7.24
N GLY A 24 0.95 1.60 7.76
CA GLY A 24 0.56 0.57 8.72
C GLY A 24 -0.60 1.04 9.57
N ASN A 25 -1.09 0.16 10.45
CA ASN A 25 -2.04 0.56 11.48
C ASN A 25 -1.29 1.01 12.74
N MET A 26 -1.98 1.72 13.61
CA MET A 26 -1.47 2.19 14.90
C MET A 26 -2.39 1.66 16.01
N PRO A 27 -1.86 1.37 17.21
CA PRO A 27 -2.68 0.87 18.33
C PRO A 27 -3.89 1.76 18.61
N GLU A 28 -3.72 3.09 18.55
CA GLU A 28 -4.79 4.06 18.81
C GLU A 28 -5.87 4.11 17.72
N GLY A 29 -5.60 3.52 16.55
CA GLY A 29 -6.54 3.39 15.44
C GLY A 29 -7.23 2.02 15.38
N VAL A 30 -6.93 1.12 16.32
CA VAL A 30 -7.63 -0.17 16.46
C VAL A 30 -8.96 0.03 17.14
N ILE A 31 -10.02 -0.59 16.63
CA ILE A 31 -11.36 -0.60 17.21
C ILE A 31 -11.61 -2.00 17.76
N GLU A 32 -11.67 -2.14 19.07
CA GLU A 32 -11.92 -3.44 19.70
C GLU A 32 -13.40 -3.83 19.62
N TYR A 33 -13.71 -5.13 19.74
CA TYR A 33 -15.07 -5.63 19.58
C TYR A 33 -16.03 -5.20 20.70
N ASP A 34 -15.50 -4.90 21.87
CA ASP A 34 -16.23 -4.41 23.04
C ASP A 34 -16.32 -2.88 23.11
N GLN A 35 -15.67 -2.18 22.16
CA GLN A 35 -15.73 -0.72 22.07
C GLN A 35 -17.05 -0.25 21.47
N ASP A 36 -17.63 0.80 22.06
CA ASP A 36 -18.77 1.50 21.46
C ASP A 36 -18.40 2.10 20.11
N ILE A 37 -19.04 1.61 19.03
CA ILE A 37 -18.80 2.02 17.66
C ILE A 37 -19.13 3.50 17.41
N PHE A 38 -19.94 4.13 18.24
CA PHE A 38 -20.27 5.55 18.14
C PHE A 38 -19.34 6.46 18.96
N ASN A 39 -18.37 5.86 19.68
CA ASN A 39 -17.37 6.58 20.46
C ASN A 39 -15.94 6.23 19.98
N LEU A 40 -15.67 6.56 18.70
CA LEU A 40 -14.40 6.27 18.06
C LEU A 40 -13.30 7.25 18.50
N ASN A 41 -12.07 6.76 18.63
CA ASN A 41 -10.91 7.61 18.82
C ASN A 41 -10.54 8.33 17.49
N LEU A 42 -11.17 9.48 17.24
CA LEU A 42 -10.96 10.24 16.01
C LEU A 42 -9.50 10.71 15.83
N ASN A 43 -8.79 10.99 16.92
CA ASN A 43 -7.37 11.34 16.86
C ASN A 43 -6.51 10.15 16.41
N GLY A 44 -6.80 8.94 16.89
CA GLY A 44 -6.15 7.71 16.43
C GLY A 44 -6.41 7.46 14.95
N LEU A 45 -7.67 7.58 14.50
CA LEU A 45 -8.03 7.45 13.08
C LEU A 45 -7.28 8.49 12.22
N LYS A 46 -7.23 9.75 12.64
CA LYS A 46 -6.51 10.82 11.93
C LYS A 46 -5.02 10.49 11.79
N ARG A 47 -4.36 10.04 12.87
CA ARG A 47 -2.94 9.65 12.82
C ARG A 47 -2.68 8.49 11.84
N VAL A 48 -3.58 7.49 11.77
CA VAL A 48 -3.49 6.41 10.79
C VAL A 48 -3.65 6.94 9.36
N MET A 49 -4.59 7.87 9.14
CA MET A 49 -4.75 8.56 7.86
C MET A 49 -3.50 9.36 7.49
N ASP A 50 -2.94 10.13 8.42
CA ASP A 50 -1.74 10.93 8.20
C ASP A 50 -0.56 10.03 7.78
N LEU A 51 -0.33 8.93 8.49
CA LEU A 51 0.74 7.99 8.16
C LEU A 51 0.58 7.38 6.78
N ASN A 52 -0.61 6.91 6.42
CA ASN A 52 -0.82 6.11 5.21
C ASN A 52 -1.12 6.96 3.98
N LEU A 53 -2.02 7.94 4.09
CA LEU A 53 -2.44 8.76 2.95
C LEU A 53 -1.45 9.89 2.70
N TRP A 54 -1.18 10.74 3.70
CA TRP A 54 -0.23 11.83 3.54
C TRP A 54 1.20 11.33 3.40
N GLY A 55 1.54 10.18 4.03
CA GLY A 55 2.79 9.46 3.80
C GLY A 55 2.97 8.93 2.37
N THR A 56 1.91 8.89 1.56
CA THR A 56 1.95 8.57 0.13
C THR A 56 1.94 9.84 -0.73
N ILE A 57 1.06 10.81 -0.42
CA ILE A 57 0.88 12.02 -1.23
C ILE A 57 2.14 12.92 -1.17
N LEU A 58 2.67 13.17 0.01
CA LEU A 58 3.81 14.09 0.18
C LEU A 58 5.08 13.62 -0.54
N PRO A 59 5.52 12.35 -0.42
CA PRO A 59 6.65 11.87 -1.22
C PRO A 59 6.36 11.92 -2.72
N THR A 60 5.13 11.59 -3.14
CA THR A 60 4.74 11.66 -4.56
C THR A 60 4.89 13.08 -5.10
N GLN A 61 4.48 14.10 -4.37
CA GLN A 61 4.68 15.50 -4.81
C GLN A 61 6.16 15.89 -4.89
N ILE A 62 6.94 15.52 -3.87
CA ILE A 62 8.33 15.97 -3.75
C ILE A 62 9.26 15.24 -4.73
N PHE A 63 9.13 13.92 -4.84
CA PHE A 63 9.98 13.11 -5.71
C PHE A 63 9.42 13.03 -7.13
N GLY A 64 8.09 13.06 -7.30
CA GLY A 64 7.45 13.08 -8.61
C GLY A 64 7.86 14.29 -9.46
N ASP A 65 8.00 15.48 -8.86
CA ASP A 65 8.56 16.66 -9.52
C ASP A 65 9.99 16.39 -10.05
N ALA A 66 10.82 15.75 -9.23
CA ALA A 66 12.19 15.41 -9.65
C ALA A 66 12.19 14.37 -10.79
N ILE A 67 11.37 13.32 -10.70
CA ILE A 67 11.22 12.30 -11.74
C ILE A 67 10.75 12.96 -13.05
N MET A 68 9.76 13.85 -12.96
CA MET A 68 9.17 14.55 -14.10
C MET A 68 10.21 15.38 -14.87
N ARG A 69 11.12 16.05 -14.18
CA ARG A 69 12.18 16.88 -14.80
C ARG A 69 13.14 16.07 -15.68
N TYR A 70 13.27 14.78 -15.44
CA TYR A 70 14.06 13.87 -16.27
C TYR A 70 13.25 13.19 -17.37
N GLY A 71 11.93 13.46 -17.43
CA GLY A 71 11.06 13.11 -18.55
C GLY A 71 10.62 11.65 -18.59
N LYS A 72 11.00 10.79 -17.63
CA LYS A 72 10.56 9.40 -17.56
C LYS A 72 10.66 8.83 -16.16
N GLY A 73 9.61 8.13 -15.72
CA GLY A 73 9.66 7.39 -14.47
C GLY A 73 8.40 6.63 -14.08
N SER A 74 8.48 5.93 -12.95
CA SER A 74 7.36 5.15 -12.42
C SER A 74 7.21 5.33 -10.93
N ILE A 75 5.97 5.52 -10.48
CA ILE A 75 5.60 5.61 -9.07
C ILE A 75 4.76 4.39 -8.73
N VAL A 76 5.08 3.71 -7.63
CA VAL A 76 4.32 2.57 -7.13
C VAL A 76 3.90 2.84 -5.69
N ASN A 77 2.60 2.88 -5.46
CA ASN A 77 1.99 3.02 -4.15
C ASN A 77 1.68 1.64 -3.55
N ILE A 78 1.83 1.48 -2.25
CA ILE A 78 1.40 0.26 -1.57
C ILE A 78 0.03 0.51 -0.92
N SER A 79 -1.00 -0.13 -1.51
CA SER A 79 -2.36 -0.20 -0.98
C SER A 79 -2.51 -1.39 -0.01
N SER A 80 -3.67 -2.00 0.04
CA SER A 80 -3.98 -3.19 0.86
C SER A 80 -5.31 -3.80 0.41
N THR A 81 -5.50 -5.10 0.63
CA THR A 81 -6.84 -5.72 0.54
C THR A 81 -7.87 -5.06 1.45
N ALA A 82 -7.43 -4.38 2.52
CA ALA A 82 -8.30 -3.56 3.38
C ALA A 82 -8.94 -2.36 2.67
N ALA A 83 -8.46 -1.97 1.49
CA ALA A 83 -9.10 -0.97 0.64
C ALA A 83 -10.34 -1.50 -0.09
N LYS A 84 -10.43 -2.82 -0.28
CA LYS A 84 -11.46 -3.50 -1.07
C LYS A 84 -12.40 -4.35 -0.22
N ARG A 85 -11.88 -4.96 0.83
CA ARG A 85 -12.60 -5.87 1.73
C ARG A 85 -12.68 -5.26 3.13
N VAL A 86 -13.77 -5.53 3.82
CA VAL A 86 -13.88 -5.11 5.23
C VAL A 86 -12.96 -5.97 6.08
N ILE A 87 -11.90 -5.37 6.58
CA ILE A 87 -11.01 -5.99 7.57
C ILE A 87 -11.39 -5.42 8.94
N SER A 88 -11.80 -6.30 9.85
CA SER A 88 -12.23 -5.90 11.19
C SER A 88 -11.16 -5.10 11.94
N LYS A 89 -11.59 -4.20 12.82
CA LYS A 89 -10.78 -3.39 13.75
C LYS A 89 -9.92 -2.28 13.13
N VAL A 90 -9.83 -2.16 11.81
CA VAL A 90 -8.84 -1.27 11.15
C VAL A 90 -9.49 -0.22 10.23
N LEU A 91 -10.56 0.44 10.72
CA LEU A 91 -11.32 1.43 9.96
C LEU A 91 -10.44 2.52 9.33
N GLY A 92 -9.62 3.20 10.13
CA GLY A 92 -8.76 4.30 9.65
C GLY A 92 -7.77 3.83 8.57
N TYR A 93 -7.23 2.63 8.73
CA TYR A 93 -6.34 2.02 7.74
C TYR A 93 -7.07 1.68 6.44
N SER A 94 -8.26 1.08 6.52
CA SER A 94 -9.08 0.77 5.35
C SER A 94 -9.45 2.03 4.57
N MET A 95 -9.90 3.08 5.26
CA MET A 95 -10.20 4.39 4.67
C MET A 95 -8.96 4.98 3.98
N ALA A 96 -7.80 4.97 4.64
CA ALA A 96 -6.57 5.52 4.09
C ALA A 96 -6.12 4.75 2.84
N LYS A 97 -6.17 3.42 2.84
CA LYS A 97 -5.77 2.61 1.68
C LYS A 97 -6.76 2.72 0.52
N SER A 98 -8.06 2.88 0.77
CA SER A 98 -9.05 3.24 -0.27
C SER A 98 -8.74 4.61 -0.88
N ALA A 99 -8.39 5.59 -0.05
CA ALA A 99 -7.98 6.92 -0.52
C ALA A 99 -6.68 6.87 -1.34
N VAL A 100 -5.71 6.02 -0.99
CA VAL A 100 -4.47 5.79 -1.78
C VAL A 100 -4.80 5.24 -3.17
N GLU A 101 -5.75 4.29 -3.29
CA GLU A 101 -6.18 3.77 -4.61
C GLU A 101 -6.87 4.87 -5.44
N SER A 102 -7.76 5.64 -4.81
CA SER A 102 -8.41 6.78 -5.48
C SER A 102 -7.39 7.82 -5.94
N PHE A 103 -6.44 8.18 -5.08
CA PHE A 103 -5.32 9.07 -5.41
C PHE A 103 -4.51 8.54 -6.60
N THR A 104 -4.17 7.26 -6.59
CA THR A 104 -3.39 6.62 -7.67
C THR A 104 -4.10 6.76 -9.02
N LYS A 105 -5.40 6.46 -9.08
CA LYS A 105 -6.21 6.54 -10.30
C LYS A 105 -6.34 7.98 -10.79
N TRP A 106 -6.70 8.89 -9.89
CA TRP A 106 -6.86 10.31 -10.24
C TRP A 106 -5.54 10.91 -10.72
N PHE A 107 -4.46 10.65 -10.00
CA PHE A 107 -3.15 11.21 -10.29
C PHE A 107 -2.57 10.66 -11.60
N ALA A 108 -2.84 9.40 -11.94
CA ALA A 108 -2.46 8.80 -13.23
C ALA A 108 -3.07 9.54 -14.41
N VAL A 109 -4.37 9.86 -14.34
CA VAL A 109 -5.06 10.60 -15.40
C VAL A 109 -4.51 12.03 -15.54
N GLU A 110 -4.29 12.72 -14.40
CA GLU A 110 -3.82 14.08 -14.41
C GLU A 110 -2.35 14.20 -14.84
N LEU A 111 -1.50 13.23 -14.48
CA LEU A 111 -0.13 13.17 -15.00
C LEU A 111 -0.14 12.96 -16.52
N SER A 112 -0.94 12.02 -17.01
CA SER A 112 -1.03 11.73 -18.45
C SER A 112 -1.55 12.92 -19.25
N ARG A 113 -2.53 13.66 -18.73
CA ARG A 113 -3.07 14.85 -19.41
C ARG A 113 -2.06 15.99 -19.49
N ARG A 114 -1.20 16.15 -18.49
CA ARG A 114 -0.24 17.26 -18.41
C ARG A 114 1.10 16.93 -19.03
N TYR A 115 1.53 15.68 -18.95
CA TYR A 115 2.91 15.27 -19.23
C TYR A 115 3.01 14.06 -20.17
N GLY A 116 1.88 13.62 -20.78
CA GLY A 116 1.86 12.46 -21.67
C GLY A 116 2.16 11.17 -20.90
N ASP A 117 3.02 10.34 -21.46
CA ASP A 117 3.43 9.05 -20.89
C ASP A 117 4.74 9.11 -20.07
N ALA A 118 5.21 10.34 -19.76
CA ALA A 118 6.48 10.57 -19.06
C ALA A 118 6.53 9.91 -17.69
N ILE A 119 5.43 9.94 -16.92
CA ILE A 119 5.35 9.31 -15.59
C ILE A 119 4.13 8.41 -15.52
N ARG A 120 4.35 7.19 -15.06
CA ARG A 120 3.29 6.24 -14.70
C ARG A 120 3.15 6.17 -13.18
N ILE A 121 1.94 5.97 -12.70
CA ILE A 121 1.66 5.74 -11.28
C ILE A 121 0.65 4.59 -11.13
N ASN A 122 1.01 3.61 -10.34
CA ASN A 122 0.21 2.41 -10.10
C ASN A 122 0.23 2.04 -8.62
N ALA A 123 -0.59 1.07 -8.21
CA ALA A 123 -0.55 0.54 -6.85
C ALA A 123 -0.43 -0.99 -6.84
N ILE A 124 0.24 -1.50 -5.83
CA ILE A 124 0.19 -2.91 -5.44
C ILE A 124 -0.76 -3.03 -4.25
N VAL A 125 -1.58 -4.08 -4.27
CA VAL A 125 -2.55 -4.41 -3.23
C VAL A 125 -2.13 -5.73 -2.59
N PRO A 126 -1.28 -5.69 -1.54
CA PRO A 126 -0.91 -6.89 -0.82
C PRO A 126 -2.08 -7.48 -0.05
N GLY A 127 -2.16 -8.81 -0.01
CA GLY A 127 -2.96 -9.55 0.95
C GLY A 127 -2.27 -9.65 2.30
N PHE A 128 -2.35 -10.82 2.92
CA PHE A 128 -1.70 -11.08 4.20
C PHE A 128 -0.33 -11.72 4.00
N PHE A 129 0.70 -10.96 4.34
CA PHE A 129 2.10 -11.37 4.32
C PHE A 129 2.61 -11.52 5.75
N LEU A 130 3.39 -12.55 6.01
CA LEU A 130 3.99 -12.74 7.32
C LEU A 130 5.22 -11.83 7.44
N THR A 131 5.14 -10.85 8.32
CA THR A 131 6.19 -9.88 8.58
C THR A 131 6.48 -9.79 10.08
N GLU A 132 7.63 -9.28 10.46
CA GLU A 132 7.94 -9.06 11.88
C GLU A 132 6.89 -8.18 12.57
N GLN A 133 6.28 -7.24 11.85
CA GLN A 133 5.26 -6.34 12.40
C GLN A 133 3.95 -7.05 12.77
N ASN A 134 3.57 -8.11 12.04
CA ASN A 134 2.27 -8.77 12.23
C ASN A 134 2.38 -10.22 12.72
N LYS A 135 3.59 -10.75 12.84
CA LYS A 135 3.83 -12.15 13.22
C LYS A 135 3.10 -12.53 14.50
N THR A 136 3.19 -11.71 15.54
CA THR A 136 2.54 -11.96 16.84
C THR A 136 1.01 -11.92 16.78
N LEU A 137 0.43 -11.24 15.79
CA LEU A 137 -1.01 -11.20 15.56
C LEU A 137 -1.51 -12.45 14.84
N LEU A 138 -0.65 -13.11 14.06
CA LEU A 138 -0.99 -14.21 13.18
C LEU A 138 -0.49 -15.57 13.69
N GLN A 139 0.65 -15.57 14.39
CA GLN A 139 1.26 -16.76 14.97
C GLN A 139 1.54 -16.56 16.46
N ALA A 140 1.26 -17.58 17.26
CA ALA A 140 1.69 -17.66 18.64
C ALA A 140 3.20 -17.95 18.73
N THR A 141 3.78 -17.75 19.92
CA THR A 141 5.22 -17.97 20.17
C THR A 141 5.69 -19.40 19.91
N ASN A 142 4.80 -20.37 20.00
CA ASN A 142 5.06 -21.79 19.67
C ASN A 142 4.92 -22.13 18.17
N GLY A 143 4.69 -21.13 17.31
CA GLY A 143 4.52 -21.30 15.86
C GLY A 143 3.10 -21.69 15.41
N ALA A 144 2.17 -21.97 16.34
CA ALA A 144 0.78 -22.26 15.99
C ALA A 144 0.08 -20.98 15.49
N MET A 145 -0.87 -21.14 14.58
CA MET A 145 -1.68 -20.00 14.10
C MET A 145 -2.62 -19.53 15.21
N THR A 146 -2.74 -18.21 15.35
CA THR A 146 -3.77 -17.61 16.18
C THR A 146 -5.15 -17.84 15.55
N THR A 147 -6.24 -17.63 16.31
CA THR A 147 -7.61 -17.65 15.77
C THR A 147 -7.74 -16.74 14.54
N ARG A 148 -7.18 -15.52 14.61
CA ARG A 148 -7.15 -14.58 13.49
C ARG A 148 -6.37 -15.12 12.30
N GLY A 149 -5.20 -15.71 12.54
CA GLY A 149 -4.38 -16.33 11.50
C GLY A 149 -5.12 -17.44 10.78
N ASN A 150 -5.79 -18.33 11.52
CA ASN A 150 -6.59 -19.41 10.94
C ASN A 150 -7.75 -18.89 10.07
N VAL A 151 -8.49 -17.90 10.53
CA VAL A 151 -9.60 -17.29 9.76
C VAL A 151 -9.06 -16.71 8.46
N ILE A 152 -7.95 -15.97 8.48
CA ILE A 152 -7.34 -15.41 7.27
C ILE A 152 -6.94 -16.52 6.30
N LEU A 153 -6.32 -17.60 6.79
CA LEU A 153 -5.93 -18.75 5.95
C LEU A 153 -7.12 -19.50 5.37
N GLN A 154 -8.24 -19.60 6.10
CA GLN A 154 -9.49 -20.16 5.56
C GLN A 154 -9.97 -19.40 4.33
N HIS A 155 -9.88 -18.06 4.34
CA HIS A 155 -10.28 -17.19 3.25
C HIS A 155 -9.17 -16.90 2.23
N THR A 156 -8.00 -17.49 2.38
CA THR A 156 -6.91 -17.41 1.39
C THR A 156 -6.86 -18.71 0.60
N PRO A 157 -7.21 -18.74 -0.69
CA PRO A 157 -7.17 -19.97 -1.50
C PRO A 157 -5.83 -20.70 -1.49
N PHE A 158 -4.72 -19.98 -1.46
CA PHE A 158 -3.37 -20.58 -1.36
C PHE A 158 -3.07 -21.20 0.00
N LYS A 159 -3.94 -21.03 1.01
CA LYS A 159 -3.83 -21.63 2.35
C LYS A 159 -2.51 -21.35 3.08
N ARG A 160 -1.85 -20.28 2.73
CA ARG A 160 -0.65 -19.76 3.38
C ARG A 160 -0.61 -18.23 3.35
N PHE A 161 0.19 -17.66 4.22
CA PHE A 161 0.57 -16.24 4.10
C PHE A 161 1.57 -16.06 2.95
N GLY A 162 1.58 -14.86 2.37
CA GLY A 162 2.61 -14.47 1.43
C GLY A 162 3.94 -14.19 2.14
N GLU A 163 5.03 -14.36 1.43
CA GLU A 163 6.36 -13.91 1.84
C GLU A 163 6.66 -12.55 1.19
N PRO A 164 7.31 -11.59 1.88
CA PRO A 164 7.58 -10.25 1.35
C PRO A 164 8.24 -10.25 -0.02
N ASP A 165 9.08 -11.24 -0.31
CA ASP A 165 9.77 -11.40 -1.58
C ASP A 165 8.83 -11.67 -2.77
N GLU A 166 7.62 -12.20 -2.51
CA GLU A 166 6.63 -12.46 -3.55
C GLU A 166 5.97 -11.17 -4.10
N LEU A 167 6.17 -10.03 -3.44
CA LEU A 167 5.78 -8.71 -3.97
C LEU A 167 6.76 -8.18 -5.02
N LYS A 168 8.01 -8.66 -5.03
CA LYS A 168 9.08 -8.14 -5.89
C LYS A 168 8.75 -8.25 -7.37
N GLY A 169 8.12 -9.34 -7.80
CA GLY A 169 7.75 -9.55 -9.20
C GLY A 169 6.83 -8.42 -9.72
N ALA A 170 5.75 -8.14 -9.02
CA ALA A 170 4.83 -7.06 -9.37
C ALA A 170 5.50 -5.68 -9.29
N LEU A 171 6.33 -5.45 -8.26
CA LEU A 171 7.04 -4.19 -8.06
C LEU A 171 8.04 -3.92 -9.20
N ILE A 172 8.89 -4.88 -9.53
CA ILE A 172 9.88 -4.76 -10.60
C ILE A 172 9.17 -4.55 -11.94
N TRP A 173 8.11 -5.30 -12.22
CA TRP A 173 7.33 -5.12 -13.44
C TRP A 173 6.76 -3.71 -13.54
N LEU A 174 6.12 -3.19 -12.51
CA LEU A 174 5.54 -1.84 -12.50
C LEU A 174 6.59 -0.73 -12.61
N LEU A 175 7.78 -0.94 -12.07
CA LEU A 175 8.89 0.02 -12.18
C LEU A 175 9.60 -0.04 -13.54
N SER A 176 9.54 -1.16 -14.24
CA SER A 176 10.27 -1.39 -15.49
C SER A 176 9.51 -0.95 -16.73
N ASP A 177 10.20 -0.95 -17.85
CA ASP A 177 9.65 -0.68 -19.19
C ASP A 177 8.68 -1.78 -19.67
N ALA A 178 8.65 -2.95 -19.06
CA ALA A 178 7.68 -4.00 -19.37
C ALA A 178 6.22 -3.59 -19.08
N SER A 179 6.02 -2.52 -18.32
CA SER A 179 4.70 -1.95 -18.00
C SER A 179 4.47 -0.54 -18.59
N LYS A 180 5.11 -0.21 -19.70
CA LYS A 180 5.02 1.14 -20.32
C LYS A 180 3.60 1.62 -20.59
N PHE A 181 2.68 0.72 -20.91
CA PHE A 181 1.28 1.08 -21.20
C PHE A 181 0.34 0.83 -20.00
N VAL A 182 0.91 0.80 -18.77
CA VAL A 182 0.18 0.52 -17.53
C VAL A 182 0.30 1.72 -16.59
N THR A 183 -0.81 2.42 -16.38
CA THR A 183 -0.91 3.52 -15.41
C THR A 183 -2.30 3.55 -14.78
N GLY A 184 -2.41 3.97 -13.53
CA GLY A 184 -3.67 4.06 -12.77
C GLY A 184 -4.24 2.71 -12.33
N THR A 185 -3.51 1.60 -12.48
CA THR A 185 -3.98 0.27 -12.09
C THR A 185 -3.64 -0.09 -10.65
N THR A 186 -4.37 -1.07 -10.12
CA THR A 186 -4.08 -1.74 -8.85
C THR A 186 -3.82 -3.22 -9.13
N ILE A 187 -2.64 -3.71 -8.76
CA ILE A 187 -2.24 -5.11 -8.92
C ILE A 187 -2.37 -5.81 -7.57
N THR A 188 -3.29 -6.75 -7.49
CA THR A 188 -3.50 -7.54 -6.25
C THR A 188 -2.51 -8.70 -6.21
N VAL A 189 -1.84 -8.88 -5.06
CA VAL A 189 -0.90 -9.97 -4.76
C VAL A 189 -1.28 -10.51 -3.38
N ASP A 190 -2.16 -11.50 -3.33
CA ASP A 190 -2.85 -11.87 -2.09
C ASP A 190 -3.20 -13.36 -1.92
N GLY A 191 -2.71 -14.23 -2.82
CA GLY A 191 -3.03 -15.65 -2.78
C GLY A 191 -4.51 -15.97 -3.02
N GLY A 192 -5.26 -15.03 -3.64
CA GLY A 192 -6.68 -15.17 -3.96
C GLY A 192 -7.64 -14.65 -2.89
N PHE A 193 -7.15 -14.02 -1.82
CA PHE A 193 -7.98 -13.55 -0.70
C PHE A 193 -9.07 -12.56 -1.14
N ASP A 194 -8.77 -11.63 -2.03
CA ASP A 194 -9.71 -10.59 -2.46
C ASP A 194 -10.90 -11.14 -3.26
N VAL A 195 -10.69 -12.22 -3.99
CA VAL A 195 -11.71 -12.83 -4.87
C VAL A 195 -12.41 -14.04 -4.26
N ASP A 196 -12.00 -14.48 -3.08
CA ASP A 196 -12.63 -15.61 -2.40
C ASP A 196 -14.02 -15.22 -1.88
N SER A 197 -15.05 -15.89 -2.38
CA SER A 197 -16.45 -15.72 -1.94
C SER A 197 -16.85 -16.69 -0.83
N SER A 198 -16.05 -17.72 -0.57
CA SER A 198 -16.26 -18.75 0.47
C SER A 198 -17.65 -19.42 0.44
N VAL A 199 -18.24 -19.64 -0.75
CA VAL A 199 -19.50 -20.36 -0.97
C VAL A 199 -19.26 -21.78 -1.39
#